data_010ddadc3d8cef8762c018345d6954da
#
_entry.id   010ddadc3d8cef8762c018345d6954da
#
_cell.length_a   1.000
_cell.length_b   1.000
_cell.length_c   1.000
_cell.angle_alpha   90.00
_cell.angle_beta   90.00
_cell.angle_gamma   90.00
#
_symmetry.space_group_name_H-M   'P 1'
#
loop_
_entity.id
_entity.type
_entity.pdbx_description
1 polymer ?
#
loop_
_entity_poly.entity_id
_entity_poly.type
_entity_poly.pdbx_seq_one_letter_code
_entity_poly.pdbx_strand_id
1 'polypeptide(L)'
;MIYGLSCDGTNDSVIVFLPFESGVDPIIYNIETAKRAGKIIGQPQIGDWVGLMINPEDSTEATMVVDLDQLKGTWTFEVRPTWKDAAHMSRRALRRKLNEIPDSLKEAYLVPREYGFSLKRSSVASPVGYVMQHSSLEDDSPVEYPEVKHYTGWKCRNGRLILISSPKGMAGVKNSEGDASKNKDAEPTEVYDTLDFVFMTNDSLVLLNNSGQRMAFHRKANAMAANANAQKAAKVIEKKVMK
;
A
#
# COMPACT_ATOMS: atom_id res chain seq x y z
N MET A 1 8.02 -10.47 -17.88
CA MET A 1 8.89 -9.95 -16.81
C MET A 1 9.64 -11.12 -16.23
N ILE A 2 10.96 -11.03 -16.16
CA ILE A 2 11.86 -12.03 -15.58
C ILE A 2 12.40 -11.51 -14.24
N TYR A 3 12.82 -12.40 -13.36
CA TYR A 3 13.30 -12.08 -12.00
C TYR A 3 14.66 -12.67 -11.74
N GLY A 4 15.50 -11.96 -11.01
CA GLY A 4 16.84 -12.39 -10.65
C GLY A 4 17.57 -11.37 -9.79
N LEU A 5 18.88 -11.54 -9.67
CA LEU A 5 19.73 -10.67 -8.88
C LEU A 5 20.48 -9.68 -9.79
N SER A 6 20.62 -8.45 -9.34
CA SER A 6 21.56 -7.49 -9.90
C SER A 6 22.98 -7.84 -9.46
N CYS A 7 23.90 -7.99 -10.40
CA CYS A 7 25.26 -8.40 -10.15
C CYS A 7 26.28 -7.27 -10.34
N ASP A 8 27.52 -7.55 -9.98
CA ASP A 8 28.65 -6.65 -10.22
C ASP A 8 28.78 -6.33 -11.71
N GLY A 9 29.17 -5.09 -12.02
CA GLY A 9 29.19 -4.55 -13.38
C GLY A 9 27.92 -3.80 -13.78
N THR A 10 26.84 -3.87 -12.99
CA THR A 10 25.64 -3.04 -13.17
C THR A 10 26.00 -1.56 -13.03
N ASN A 11 25.55 -0.74 -13.99
CA ASN A 11 25.77 0.69 -14.03
C ASN A 11 24.58 1.43 -14.69
N ASP A 12 24.78 2.69 -15.02
CA ASP A 12 23.75 3.57 -15.60
C ASP A 12 23.22 3.17 -16.99
N SER A 13 23.93 2.32 -17.72
CA SER A 13 23.58 1.92 -19.09
C SER A 13 23.27 0.44 -19.23
N VAL A 14 23.78 -0.39 -18.32
CA VAL A 14 23.59 -1.84 -18.36
C VAL A 14 23.27 -2.39 -16.97
N ILE A 15 22.49 -3.46 -16.94
CA ILE A 15 22.29 -4.28 -15.77
C ILE A 15 22.84 -5.69 -16.02
N VAL A 16 23.74 -6.12 -15.13
CA VAL A 16 24.21 -7.51 -15.09
C VAL A 16 23.26 -8.30 -14.23
N PHE A 17 22.55 -9.22 -14.85
CA PHE A 17 21.39 -9.89 -14.27
C PHE A 17 21.65 -11.40 -14.17
N LEU A 18 21.56 -11.94 -12.97
CA LEU A 18 21.60 -13.38 -12.73
C LEU A 18 20.16 -13.89 -12.59
N PRO A 19 19.65 -14.67 -13.59
CA PRO A 19 18.31 -15.24 -13.52
C PRO A 19 18.08 -16.09 -12.29
N PHE A 20 16.83 -16.20 -11.83
CA PHE A 20 16.46 -17.06 -10.71
C PHE A 20 16.67 -18.56 -11.01
N GLU A 21 16.69 -18.92 -12.27
CA GLU A 21 16.91 -20.31 -12.69
C GLU A 21 18.35 -20.74 -12.39
N SER A 22 18.48 -21.87 -11.72
CA SER A 22 19.80 -22.39 -11.34
C SER A 22 20.63 -22.85 -12.55
N GLY A 23 21.93 -22.54 -12.54
CA GLY A 23 22.88 -22.98 -13.57
C GLY A 23 22.93 -22.09 -14.82
N VAL A 24 22.37 -20.89 -14.76
CA VAL A 24 22.47 -19.89 -15.84
C VAL A 24 23.53 -18.84 -15.45
N ASP A 25 24.37 -18.49 -16.40
CA ASP A 25 25.36 -17.41 -16.21
C ASP A 25 24.67 -16.04 -16.19
N PRO A 26 25.28 -15.01 -15.57
CA PRO A 26 24.78 -13.65 -15.62
C PRO A 26 24.67 -13.14 -17.06
N ILE A 27 23.56 -12.48 -17.34
CA ILE A 27 23.24 -11.90 -18.65
C ILE A 27 23.31 -10.37 -18.55
N ILE A 28 23.89 -9.72 -19.53
CA ILE A 28 23.97 -8.25 -19.58
C ILE A 28 22.82 -7.73 -20.44
N TYR A 29 22.01 -6.83 -19.86
CA TYR A 29 20.94 -6.12 -20.59
C TYR A 29 21.25 -4.64 -20.67
N ASN A 30 21.03 -4.04 -21.84
CA ASN A 30 21.02 -2.60 -22.01
C ASN A 30 19.76 -2.00 -21.37
N ILE A 31 19.91 -0.94 -20.56
CA ILE A 31 18.82 -0.27 -19.86
C ILE A 31 18.69 1.22 -20.21
N GLU A 32 19.41 1.70 -21.22
CA GLU A 32 19.38 3.11 -21.60
C GLU A 32 18.00 3.60 -22.04
N THR A 33 17.26 2.79 -22.78
CA THR A 33 15.91 3.12 -23.20
C THR A 33 14.95 3.16 -22.00
N ALA A 34 15.07 2.20 -21.06
CA ALA A 34 14.32 2.22 -19.82
C ALA A 34 14.65 3.49 -19.00
N LYS A 35 15.93 3.87 -18.89
CA LYS A 35 16.37 5.08 -18.20
C LYS A 35 15.79 6.35 -18.83
N ARG A 36 15.91 6.50 -20.14
CA ARG A 36 15.35 7.66 -20.88
C ARG A 36 13.82 7.75 -20.73
N ALA A 37 13.14 6.62 -20.67
CA ALA A 37 11.70 6.56 -20.47
C ALA A 37 11.26 6.72 -19.00
N GLY A 38 12.19 6.87 -18.04
CA GLY A 38 11.88 6.90 -16.60
C GLY A 38 11.30 5.58 -16.06
N LYS A 39 11.69 4.45 -16.67
CA LYS A 39 11.20 3.10 -16.36
C LYS A 39 12.18 2.31 -15.48
N ILE A 40 13.17 2.96 -14.90
CA ILE A 40 13.98 2.39 -13.83
C ILE A 40 13.32 2.78 -12.51
N ILE A 41 12.66 1.81 -11.88
CA ILE A 41 11.90 1.99 -10.65
C ILE A 41 12.76 1.54 -9.48
N GLY A 42 13.24 2.52 -8.72
CA GLY A 42 14.21 2.32 -7.65
C GLY A 42 15.65 2.56 -8.09
N GLN A 43 16.57 2.06 -7.27
CA GLN A 43 18.03 2.19 -7.47
C GLN A 43 18.69 0.83 -7.23
N PRO A 44 18.61 -0.09 -8.20
CA PRO A 44 19.16 -1.43 -8.04
C PRO A 44 20.62 -1.41 -7.62
N GLN A 45 20.95 -2.07 -6.52
CA GLN A 45 22.30 -2.27 -6.03
C GLN A 45 22.74 -3.70 -6.32
N ILE A 46 24.06 -3.96 -6.20
CA ILE A 46 24.59 -5.32 -6.32
C ILE A 46 23.99 -6.19 -5.22
N GLY A 47 23.42 -7.32 -5.63
CA GLY A 47 22.75 -8.29 -4.76
C GLY A 47 21.27 -8.05 -4.56
N ASP A 48 20.71 -6.96 -5.11
CA ASP A 48 19.27 -6.70 -5.03
C ASP A 48 18.49 -7.63 -5.95
N TRP A 49 17.34 -8.03 -5.48
CA TRP A 49 16.34 -8.74 -6.26
C TRP A 49 15.62 -7.78 -7.18
N VAL A 50 15.71 -8.02 -8.47
CA VAL A 50 15.15 -7.14 -9.50
C VAL A 50 14.22 -7.88 -10.45
N GLY A 51 13.28 -7.15 -11.02
CA GLY A 51 12.42 -7.61 -12.10
C GLY A 51 12.69 -6.81 -13.37
N LEU A 52 12.90 -7.50 -14.49
CA LEU A 52 13.16 -6.90 -15.79
C LEU A 52 12.02 -7.18 -16.77
N MET A 53 11.63 -6.17 -17.54
CA MET A 53 10.83 -6.35 -18.74
C MET A 53 11.76 -6.28 -19.95
N ILE A 54 11.88 -7.39 -20.65
CA ILE A 54 12.72 -7.49 -21.84
C ILE A 54 11.95 -6.96 -23.04
N ASN A 55 12.66 -6.26 -23.94
CA ASN A 55 12.13 -5.81 -25.20
C ASN A 55 11.80 -7.04 -26.08
N PRO A 56 10.55 -7.21 -26.55
CA PRO A 56 10.20 -8.33 -27.42
C PRO A 56 10.88 -8.31 -28.77
N GLU A 57 11.34 -7.15 -29.25
CA GLU A 57 12.03 -6.99 -30.52
C GLU A 57 13.57 -7.13 -30.40
N ASP A 58 14.11 -6.84 -29.19
CA ASP A 58 15.54 -6.97 -28.89
C ASP A 58 15.73 -7.61 -27.52
N SER A 59 16.07 -8.89 -27.51
CA SER A 59 16.27 -9.67 -26.30
C SER A 59 17.47 -9.26 -25.44
N THR A 60 18.32 -8.35 -25.94
CA THR A 60 19.47 -7.80 -25.22
C THR A 60 19.13 -6.49 -24.47
N GLU A 61 17.92 -5.98 -24.67
CA GLU A 61 17.45 -4.74 -24.07
C GLU A 61 16.34 -4.98 -23.03
N ALA A 62 16.43 -4.29 -21.89
CA ALA A 62 15.35 -4.22 -20.92
C ALA A 62 14.61 -2.86 -21.02
N THR A 63 13.31 -2.91 -21.21
CA THR A 63 12.43 -1.74 -21.32
C THR A 63 11.96 -1.19 -19.99
N MET A 64 12.12 -1.98 -18.91
CA MET A 64 11.80 -1.57 -17.53
C MET A 64 12.63 -2.39 -16.53
N VAL A 65 13.06 -1.73 -15.48
CA VAL A 65 13.74 -2.33 -14.32
C VAL A 65 12.97 -1.94 -13.06
N VAL A 66 12.69 -2.91 -12.19
CA VAL A 66 12.06 -2.68 -10.88
C VAL A 66 12.92 -3.30 -9.81
N ASP A 67 13.37 -2.47 -8.87
CA ASP A 67 14.07 -2.93 -7.67
C ASP A 67 13.06 -3.48 -6.66
N LEU A 68 13.00 -4.80 -6.54
CA LEU A 68 12.06 -5.49 -5.66
C LEU A 68 12.51 -5.49 -4.20
N ASP A 69 13.80 -5.34 -3.94
CA ASP A 69 14.31 -5.23 -2.56
C ASP A 69 14.00 -3.85 -1.99
N GLN A 70 14.19 -2.80 -2.78
CA GLN A 70 13.78 -1.46 -2.40
C GLN A 70 12.24 -1.32 -2.31
N LEU A 71 11.47 -2.04 -3.10
CA LEU A 71 10.02 -2.03 -3.04
C LEU A 71 9.47 -2.61 -1.73
N LYS A 72 10.16 -3.58 -1.14
CA LYS A 72 9.79 -4.14 0.17
C LYS A 72 9.84 -3.06 1.26
N GLY A 73 8.98 -3.18 2.25
CA GLY A 73 8.86 -2.25 3.36
C GLY A 73 7.43 -1.78 3.58
N THR A 74 7.30 -0.79 4.44
CA THR A 74 6.00 -0.22 4.82
C THR A 74 5.79 1.11 4.11
N TRP A 75 4.71 1.21 3.37
CA TRP A 75 4.33 2.34 2.55
C TRP A 75 2.98 2.89 2.99
N THR A 76 2.91 4.19 3.30
CA THR A 76 1.69 4.83 3.80
C THR A 76 1.39 6.13 3.06
N PHE A 77 0.11 6.48 3.00
CA PHE A 77 -0.38 7.77 2.54
C PHE A 77 -1.39 8.34 3.53
N GLU A 78 -1.51 9.66 3.57
CA GLU A 78 -2.42 10.35 4.47
C GLU A 78 -3.86 10.24 4.00
N VAL A 79 -4.75 9.87 4.91
CA VAL A 79 -6.19 9.81 4.71
C VAL A 79 -6.86 10.74 5.71
N ARG A 80 -7.74 11.59 5.22
CA ARG A 80 -8.56 12.46 6.05
C ARG A 80 -9.96 11.92 6.21
N PRO A 81 -10.58 12.11 7.37
CA PRO A 81 -11.95 11.69 7.56
C PRO A 81 -12.92 12.54 6.75
N THR A 82 -14.06 11.94 6.43
CA THR A 82 -15.21 12.62 5.83
C THR A 82 -16.36 12.65 6.82
N TRP A 83 -17.28 13.61 6.67
CA TRP A 83 -18.49 13.65 7.48
C TRP A 83 -19.43 12.52 7.06
N LYS A 84 -20.03 11.81 8.03
CA LYS A 84 -20.94 10.68 7.76
C LYS A 84 -22.06 11.02 6.77
N ASP A 85 -22.56 12.26 6.80
CA ASP A 85 -23.63 12.71 5.91
C ASP A 85 -23.19 13.75 4.86
N ALA A 86 -21.89 13.81 4.55
CA ALA A 86 -21.33 14.86 3.69
C ALA A 86 -22.00 14.94 2.31
N ALA A 87 -22.38 13.80 1.75
CA ALA A 87 -23.02 13.71 0.43
C ALA A 87 -24.40 14.43 0.39
N HIS A 88 -25.09 14.52 1.53
CA HIS A 88 -26.42 15.12 1.66
C HIS A 88 -26.41 16.52 2.27
N MET A 89 -25.21 17.09 2.55
CA MET A 89 -25.04 18.39 3.20
C MET A 89 -24.52 19.46 2.27
N SER A 90 -25.09 20.67 2.40
CA SER A 90 -24.49 21.85 1.80
C SER A 90 -23.18 22.26 2.52
N ARG A 91 -22.29 22.96 1.81
CA ARG A 91 -21.04 23.51 2.41
C ARG A 91 -21.31 24.39 3.65
N ARG A 92 -22.45 25.09 3.67
CA ARG A 92 -22.84 25.94 4.79
C ARG A 92 -23.26 25.11 6.01
N ALA A 93 -23.99 24.01 5.79
CA ALA A 93 -24.38 23.07 6.84
C ALA A 93 -23.15 22.36 7.46
N LEU A 94 -22.19 21.94 6.61
CA LEU A 94 -20.93 21.35 7.08
C LEU A 94 -20.13 22.31 7.96
N ARG A 95 -20.00 23.60 7.57
CA ARG A 95 -19.33 24.61 8.39
C ARG A 95 -20.03 24.82 9.74
N ARG A 96 -21.37 24.82 9.76
CA ARG A 96 -22.13 24.95 11.00
C ARG A 96 -21.86 23.77 11.93
N LYS A 97 -21.98 22.54 11.44
CA LYS A 97 -21.66 21.33 12.22
C LYS A 97 -20.23 21.35 12.75
N LEU A 98 -19.25 21.78 11.94
CA LEU A 98 -17.88 21.91 12.38
C LEU A 98 -17.72 22.89 13.55
N ASN A 99 -18.47 24.01 13.54
CA ASN A 99 -18.43 25.01 14.60
C ASN A 99 -19.16 24.58 15.89
N GLU A 100 -20.11 23.66 15.79
CA GLU A 100 -20.85 23.07 16.93
C GLU A 100 -19.99 22.10 17.75
N ILE A 101 -18.96 21.51 17.11
CA ILE A 101 -18.05 20.58 17.81
C ILE A 101 -17.03 21.38 18.65
N PRO A 102 -16.85 21.06 19.93
CA PRO A 102 -15.80 21.64 20.77
C PRO A 102 -14.41 21.45 20.15
N ASP A 103 -13.54 22.46 20.23
CA ASP A 103 -12.21 22.40 19.59
C ASP A 103 -11.37 21.23 20.07
N SER A 104 -11.52 20.84 21.35
CA SER A 104 -10.85 19.68 21.92
C SER A 104 -11.28 18.34 21.30
N LEU A 105 -12.48 18.27 20.71
CA LEU A 105 -12.96 17.09 19.99
C LEU A 105 -12.66 17.18 18.50
N LYS A 106 -12.59 18.40 17.92
CA LYS A 106 -12.17 18.58 16.53
C LYS A 106 -10.77 18.00 16.30
N GLU A 107 -9.83 18.33 17.18
CA GLU A 107 -8.45 17.80 17.11
C GLU A 107 -8.40 16.29 17.17
N ALA A 108 -9.34 15.65 17.84
CA ALA A 108 -9.40 14.22 17.98
C ALA A 108 -10.14 13.52 16.83
N TYR A 109 -11.26 14.08 16.36
CA TYR A 109 -12.04 13.49 15.26
C TYR A 109 -11.41 13.74 13.89
N LEU A 110 -10.73 14.88 13.68
CA LEU A 110 -10.19 15.26 12.39
C LEU A 110 -8.70 14.90 12.21
N VAL A 111 -8.13 14.09 13.10
CA VAL A 111 -6.73 13.64 12.98
C VAL A 111 -6.55 12.86 11.69
N PRO A 112 -5.61 13.26 10.81
CA PRO A 112 -5.27 12.46 9.65
C PRO A 112 -4.77 11.06 10.07
N ARG A 113 -5.19 10.03 9.33
CA ARG A 113 -4.70 8.66 9.49
C ARG A 113 -3.78 8.29 8.33
N GLU A 114 -2.86 7.39 8.57
CA GLU A 114 -1.98 6.86 7.56
C GLU A 114 -2.43 5.45 7.18
N TYR A 115 -2.83 5.27 5.93
CA TYR A 115 -3.22 3.99 5.36
C TYR A 115 -2.18 3.52 4.37
N GLY A 116 -2.12 2.21 4.15
CA GLY A 116 -1.20 1.65 3.17
C GLY A 116 -1.01 0.16 3.31
N PHE A 117 0.19 -0.28 2.99
CA PHE A 117 0.57 -1.69 2.99
C PHE A 117 2.03 -1.87 3.41
N SER A 118 2.32 -3.04 3.94
CA SER A 118 3.69 -3.50 4.21
C SER A 118 3.98 -4.71 3.33
N LEU A 119 4.96 -4.57 2.43
CA LEU A 119 5.40 -5.62 1.51
C LEU A 119 6.57 -6.38 2.12
N LYS A 120 6.40 -7.70 2.26
CA LYS A 120 7.39 -8.59 2.83
C LYS A 120 7.94 -9.55 1.78
N ARG A 121 9.00 -10.27 2.14
CA ARG A 121 9.49 -11.41 1.33
C ARG A 121 8.37 -12.44 1.12
N SER A 122 8.57 -13.33 0.15
CA SER A 122 7.63 -14.41 -0.16
C SER A 122 6.24 -13.91 -0.57
N SER A 123 6.18 -12.74 -1.23
CA SER A 123 4.93 -12.17 -1.77
C SER A 123 3.84 -11.90 -0.72
N VAL A 124 4.19 -11.81 0.55
CA VAL A 124 3.24 -11.49 1.63
C VAL A 124 3.07 -9.98 1.74
N ALA A 125 1.82 -9.53 1.76
CA ALA A 125 1.46 -8.15 2.10
C ALA A 125 0.66 -8.12 3.42
N SER A 126 0.76 -7.01 4.12
CA SER A 126 -0.04 -6.77 5.32
C SER A 126 -0.63 -5.36 5.25
N PRO A 127 -1.87 -5.15 5.69
CA PRO A 127 -2.48 -3.82 5.70
C PRO A 127 -1.81 -2.94 6.75
N VAL A 128 -1.76 -1.64 6.47
CA VAL A 128 -1.35 -0.59 7.40
C VAL A 128 -2.47 0.44 7.47
N GLY A 129 -2.83 0.85 8.68
CA GLY A 129 -3.89 1.85 8.84
C GLY A 129 -4.84 1.56 10.01
N TYR A 130 -4.65 0.42 10.67
CA TYR A 130 -5.46 0.10 11.82
C TYR A 130 -5.14 1.05 12.99
N VAL A 131 -6.15 1.76 13.44
CA VAL A 131 -6.11 2.54 14.68
C VAL A 131 -7.03 1.85 15.66
N MET A 132 -6.53 1.51 16.85
CA MET A 132 -7.37 0.92 17.88
C MET A 132 -8.57 1.83 18.15
N GLN A 133 -9.76 1.25 18.04
CA GLN A 133 -11.01 1.96 18.22
C GLN A 133 -11.80 1.21 19.31
N HIS A 134 -12.31 1.96 20.26
CA HIS A 134 -13.31 1.44 21.17
C HIS A 134 -14.68 1.68 20.53
N SER A 135 -15.42 0.62 20.31
CA SER A 135 -16.64 0.57 19.51
C SER A 135 -17.69 1.64 19.81
N SER A 136 -17.83 2.04 21.07
CA SER A 136 -18.79 3.06 21.47
C SER A 136 -18.47 4.48 21.00
N LEU A 137 -17.19 4.82 20.75
CA LEU A 137 -16.80 6.17 20.36
C LEU A 137 -16.84 6.39 18.85
N GLU A 138 -16.81 5.31 18.07
CA GLU A 138 -16.95 5.42 16.60
C GLU A 138 -18.39 5.57 16.17
N ASP A 139 -19.31 4.92 16.86
CA ASP A 139 -20.74 5.03 16.58
C ASP A 139 -21.24 6.47 16.75
N ASP A 140 -20.72 7.19 17.74
CA ASP A 140 -21.04 8.58 18.05
C ASP A 140 -20.18 9.60 17.26
N SER A 141 -19.15 9.15 16.55
CA SER A 141 -18.29 10.06 15.77
C SER A 141 -19.06 10.67 14.59
N PRO A 142 -19.05 12.00 14.42
CA PRO A 142 -19.68 12.67 13.29
C PRO A 142 -18.93 12.48 11.97
N VAL A 143 -17.72 11.91 12.03
CA VAL A 143 -16.86 11.66 10.88
C VAL A 143 -16.57 10.18 10.71
N GLU A 144 -16.29 9.79 9.50
CA GLU A 144 -15.89 8.44 9.11
C GLU A 144 -14.59 8.45 8.33
N TYR A 145 -13.80 7.40 8.49
CA TYR A 145 -12.62 7.15 7.69
C TYR A 145 -12.92 6.07 6.65
N PRO A 146 -12.30 6.14 5.46
CA PRO A 146 -12.39 5.06 4.50
C PRO A 146 -11.97 3.74 5.12
N GLU A 147 -12.51 2.65 4.61
CA GLU A 147 -12.14 1.32 5.07
C GLU A 147 -10.68 1.01 4.74
N VAL A 148 -9.96 0.40 5.69
CA VAL A 148 -8.62 -0.13 5.45
C VAL A 148 -8.73 -1.38 4.59
N LYS A 149 -8.05 -1.40 3.45
CA LYS A 149 -7.98 -2.59 2.60
C LYS A 149 -7.12 -3.67 3.25
N HIS A 150 -7.65 -4.87 3.34
CA HIS A 150 -6.98 -6.02 3.93
C HIS A 150 -6.13 -6.77 2.91
N TYR A 151 -4.93 -6.26 2.64
CA TYR A 151 -3.97 -6.92 1.77
C TYR A 151 -3.40 -8.17 2.44
N THR A 152 -3.29 -9.26 1.68
CA THR A 152 -2.73 -10.55 2.11
C THR A 152 -1.50 -10.92 1.32
N GLY A 153 -1.41 -10.48 0.06
CA GLY A 153 -0.32 -10.81 -0.84
C GLY A 153 0.01 -9.68 -1.81
N TRP A 154 1.19 -9.80 -2.43
CA TRP A 154 1.60 -8.91 -3.51
C TRP A 154 2.44 -9.65 -4.54
N LYS A 155 2.43 -9.15 -5.75
CA LYS A 155 3.33 -9.57 -6.83
C LYS A 155 3.61 -8.40 -7.76
N CYS A 156 4.76 -8.45 -8.39
CA CYS A 156 5.08 -7.54 -9.49
C CYS A 156 4.94 -8.34 -10.79
N ARG A 157 4.15 -7.90 -11.75
CA ARG A 157 3.97 -8.57 -13.03
C ARG A 157 3.76 -7.56 -14.14
N ASN A 158 4.43 -7.76 -15.27
CA ASN A 158 4.34 -6.88 -16.44
C ASN A 158 4.53 -5.39 -16.09
N GLY A 159 5.50 -5.08 -15.22
CA GLY A 159 5.78 -3.72 -14.81
C GLY A 159 4.74 -3.07 -13.89
N ARG A 160 3.89 -3.87 -13.25
CA ARG A 160 2.83 -3.43 -12.33
C ARG A 160 2.96 -4.07 -10.97
N LEU A 161 2.65 -3.31 -9.93
CA LEU A 161 2.43 -3.84 -8.60
C LEU A 161 0.98 -4.33 -8.51
N ILE A 162 0.80 -5.59 -8.16
CA ILE A 162 -0.50 -6.20 -7.92
C ILE A 162 -0.60 -6.51 -6.44
N LEU A 163 -1.53 -5.87 -5.75
CA LEU A 163 -1.86 -6.13 -4.36
C LEU A 163 -3.09 -7.04 -4.31
N ILE A 164 -3.00 -8.08 -3.51
CA ILE A 164 -4.06 -9.09 -3.36
C ILE A 164 -4.73 -8.83 -2.02
N SER A 165 -6.05 -8.67 -2.02
CA SER A 165 -6.85 -8.50 -0.81
C SER A 165 -7.93 -9.57 -0.72
N SER A 166 -8.22 -9.99 0.51
CA SER A 166 -9.35 -10.86 0.80
C SER A 166 -10.55 -10.04 1.26
N PRO A 167 -11.78 -10.39 0.88
CA PRO A 167 -12.97 -9.75 1.42
C PRO A 167 -13.00 -9.91 2.96
N LYS A 168 -13.54 -8.91 3.64
CA LYS A 168 -13.72 -8.93 5.09
C LYS A 168 -14.47 -10.18 5.54
N GLY A 169 -13.87 -10.92 6.47
CA GLY A 169 -14.53 -12.01 7.16
C GLY A 169 -13.74 -13.32 7.32
N MET A 170 -12.60 -13.50 6.63
CA MET A 170 -11.84 -14.76 6.71
C MET A 170 -10.49 -14.68 7.43
N ALA A 171 -10.14 -13.61 8.07
CA ALA A 171 -9.03 -13.55 9.00
C ALA A 171 -9.53 -13.67 10.44
N GLY A 172 -9.82 -14.90 10.88
CA GLY A 172 -9.72 -15.34 12.27
C GLY A 172 -10.45 -14.51 13.34
N VAL A 173 -11.76 -14.30 13.23
CA VAL A 173 -12.59 -14.04 14.41
C VAL A 173 -13.38 -15.32 14.69
N LYS A 174 -12.81 -16.17 15.52
CA LYS A 174 -13.60 -17.09 16.35
C LYS A 174 -14.37 -16.23 17.33
N ASN A 175 -15.60 -15.89 17.05
CA ASN A 175 -16.53 -15.42 18.05
C ASN A 175 -17.93 -15.97 17.79
N SER A 176 -18.34 -16.73 18.81
CA SER A 176 -19.68 -17.01 19.30
C SER A 176 -20.67 -17.62 18.32
N GLU A 177 -21.03 -18.81 18.72
CA GLU A 177 -22.27 -19.55 18.54
C GLU A 177 -23.46 -18.71 18.04
N GLY A 178 -24.04 -19.13 16.91
CA GLY A 178 -25.36 -18.70 16.48
C GLY A 178 -25.45 -18.35 15.01
N ASP A 179 -25.50 -19.31 14.17
CA ASP A 179 -26.26 -19.49 12.93
C ASP A 179 -25.51 -20.36 11.93
N ALA A 180 -25.68 -21.65 12.07
CA ALA A 180 -25.19 -22.66 11.15
C ALA A 180 -26.19 -22.82 10.01
N SER A 181 -26.22 -21.89 9.06
CA SER A 181 -26.89 -22.12 7.79
C SER A 181 -26.63 -20.95 6.83
N LYS A 182 -25.55 -21.03 6.04
CA LYS A 182 -25.52 -20.51 4.66
C LYS A 182 -24.16 -20.78 4.01
N ASN A 183 -24.21 -21.62 2.99
CA ASN A 183 -23.25 -21.82 1.89
C ASN A 183 -21.75 -21.95 2.23
N LYS A 184 -21.34 -23.19 2.46
CA LYS A 184 -19.93 -23.61 2.64
C LYS A 184 -19.08 -23.64 1.35
N ASP A 185 -19.60 -23.28 0.19
CA ASP A 185 -18.95 -23.49 -1.12
C ASP A 185 -18.57 -22.21 -1.88
N ALA A 186 -18.62 -21.03 -1.25
CA ALA A 186 -18.08 -19.84 -1.89
C ALA A 186 -16.60 -19.71 -1.54
N GLU A 187 -15.71 -20.07 -2.48
CA GLU A 187 -14.31 -19.72 -2.39
C GLU A 187 -14.18 -18.20 -2.20
N PRO A 188 -13.31 -17.73 -1.27
CA PRO A 188 -13.11 -16.32 -1.05
C PRO A 188 -12.60 -15.67 -2.34
N THR A 189 -13.40 -14.84 -2.98
CA THR A 189 -13.04 -14.14 -4.19
C THR A 189 -11.93 -13.14 -3.87
N GLU A 190 -10.69 -13.45 -4.27
CA GLU A 190 -9.57 -12.52 -4.16
C GLU A 190 -9.84 -11.27 -5.02
N VAL A 191 -9.57 -10.11 -4.48
CA VAL A 191 -9.65 -8.84 -5.19
C VAL A 191 -8.23 -8.36 -5.47
N TYR A 192 -7.97 -7.98 -6.72
CA TYR A 192 -6.66 -7.55 -7.21
C TYR A 192 -6.67 -6.05 -7.48
N ASP A 193 -5.88 -5.30 -6.72
CA ASP A 193 -5.56 -3.91 -7.03
C ASP A 193 -4.30 -3.87 -7.88
N THR A 194 -4.43 -3.45 -9.13
CA THR A 194 -3.30 -3.33 -10.07
C THR A 194 -2.86 -1.88 -10.16
N LEU A 195 -1.59 -1.61 -9.91
CA LEU A 195 -1.01 -0.28 -9.82
C LEU A 195 0.21 -0.17 -10.72
N ASP A 196 0.24 0.85 -11.59
CA ASP A 196 1.39 1.15 -12.44
C ASP A 196 2.45 1.92 -11.65
N PHE A 197 3.72 1.56 -11.81
CA PHE A 197 4.82 2.31 -11.23
C PHE A 197 5.03 3.62 -11.98
N VAL A 198 5.09 4.71 -11.23
CA VAL A 198 5.49 6.03 -11.75
C VAL A 198 6.90 6.36 -11.31
N PHE A 199 7.19 6.15 -10.01
CA PHE A 199 8.45 6.57 -9.41
C PHE A 199 8.66 5.86 -8.07
N MET A 200 9.92 5.55 -7.75
CA MET A 200 10.31 5.02 -6.43
C MET A 200 11.68 5.53 -6.02
N THR A 201 11.79 5.96 -4.78
CA THR A 201 13.03 6.26 -4.05
C THR A 201 13.06 5.51 -2.73
N ASN A 202 14.08 5.75 -1.91
CA ASN A 202 14.17 5.17 -0.58
C ASN A 202 12.97 5.52 0.32
N ASP A 203 12.43 6.75 0.19
CA ASP A 203 11.40 7.28 1.09
C ASP A 203 10.04 7.50 0.43
N SER A 204 9.98 7.44 -0.89
CA SER A 204 8.78 7.77 -1.65
C SER A 204 8.47 6.72 -2.71
N LEU A 205 7.19 6.35 -2.82
CA LEU A 205 6.66 5.48 -3.87
C LEU A 205 5.44 6.15 -4.48
N VAL A 206 5.45 6.36 -5.79
CA VAL A 206 4.31 6.92 -6.52
C VAL A 206 3.78 5.87 -7.48
N LEU A 207 2.51 5.55 -7.31
CA LEU A 207 1.78 4.57 -8.10
C LEU A 207 0.59 5.23 -8.78
N LEU A 208 0.16 4.66 -9.89
CA LEU A 208 -1.03 5.06 -10.64
C LEU A 208 -2.04 3.93 -10.58
N ASN A 209 -3.26 4.23 -10.16
CA ASN A 209 -4.33 3.24 -10.16
C ASN A 209 -5.01 3.12 -11.54
N ASN A 210 -5.89 2.13 -11.71
CA ASN A 210 -6.60 1.88 -12.97
C ASN A 210 -7.50 3.05 -13.41
N SER A 211 -7.86 3.98 -12.51
CA SER A 211 -8.62 5.19 -12.84
C SER A 211 -7.73 6.39 -13.23
N GLY A 212 -6.42 6.19 -13.34
CA GLY A 212 -5.47 7.25 -13.68
C GLY A 212 -5.12 8.19 -12.51
N GLN A 213 -5.53 7.87 -11.29
CA GLN A 213 -5.21 8.66 -10.12
C GLN A 213 -3.81 8.30 -9.58
N ARG A 214 -2.99 9.31 -9.37
CA ARG A 214 -1.68 9.16 -8.72
C ARG A 214 -1.85 9.04 -7.21
N MET A 215 -1.19 8.04 -6.63
CA MET A 215 -1.13 7.80 -5.20
C MET A 215 0.33 7.91 -4.75
N ALA A 216 0.63 8.86 -3.89
CA ALA A 216 1.95 9.07 -3.33
C ALA A 216 2.02 8.45 -1.93
N PHE A 217 2.98 7.56 -1.75
CA PHE A 217 3.24 6.86 -0.49
C PHE A 217 4.58 7.30 0.08
N HIS A 218 4.67 7.32 1.40
CA HIS A 218 5.89 7.55 2.16
C HIS A 218 6.31 6.28 2.88
N ARG A 219 7.61 6.04 2.93
CA ARG A 219 8.17 4.90 3.67
C ARG A 219 8.08 5.14 5.17
N LYS A 220 7.70 4.11 5.90
CA LYS A 220 7.75 4.05 7.37
C LYS A 220 8.69 2.94 7.82
N ALA A 221 9.30 3.13 8.98
CA ALA A 221 10.19 2.12 9.56
C ALA A 221 9.46 0.77 9.77
N ASN A 222 8.21 0.83 10.20
CA ASN A 222 7.34 -0.35 10.34
C ASN A 222 5.86 0.09 10.38
N ALA A 223 4.94 -0.89 10.34
CA ALA A 223 3.51 -0.63 10.39
C ALA A 223 3.04 0.04 11.70
N MET A 224 3.75 -0.17 12.83
CA MET A 224 3.43 0.43 14.12
C MET A 224 3.83 1.91 14.20
N ALA A 225 4.78 2.35 13.39
CA ALA A 225 5.18 3.76 13.29
C ALA A 225 4.12 4.61 12.58
N ALA A 226 3.23 3.98 11.82
CA ALA A 226 2.07 4.64 11.23
C ALA A 226 1.03 4.94 12.31
N ASN A 227 0.31 6.04 12.14
CA ASN A 227 -0.81 6.42 13.01
C ASN A 227 -0.48 6.70 14.50
N ALA A 228 0.77 6.93 14.85
CA ALA A 228 1.14 7.21 16.25
C ALA A 228 0.34 8.38 16.86
N ASN A 229 0.10 9.44 16.08
CA ASN A 229 -0.69 10.59 16.52
C ASN A 229 -2.18 10.27 16.63
N ALA A 230 -2.74 9.52 15.68
CA ALA A 230 -4.13 9.09 15.71
C ALA A 230 -4.40 8.13 16.89
N GLN A 231 -3.48 7.24 17.20
CA GLN A 231 -3.57 6.36 18.37
C GLN A 231 -3.51 7.14 19.70
N LYS A 232 -2.66 8.19 19.79
CA LYS A 232 -2.63 9.07 20.96
C LYS A 232 -3.94 9.85 21.10
N ALA A 233 -4.48 10.38 20.02
CA ALA A 233 -5.75 11.09 20.00
C ALA A 233 -6.91 10.18 20.45
N ALA A 234 -6.99 8.96 19.95
CA ALA A 234 -7.99 7.99 20.36
C ALA A 234 -7.96 7.72 21.89
N LYS A 235 -6.77 7.53 22.46
CA LYS A 235 -6.60 7.38 23.92
C LYS A 235 -7.03 8.59 24.74
N VAL A 236 -6.87 9.81 24.20
CA VAL A 236 -7.31 11.04 24.88
C VAL A 236 -8.82 11.14 24.91
N ILE A 237 -9.50 10.77 23.82
CA ILE A 237 -10.97 10.74 23.76
C ILE A 237 -11.51 9.74 24.78
N GLU A 238 -10.96 8.52 24.80
CA GLU A 238 -11.35 7.47 25.74
C GLU A 238 -11.31 7.95 27.20
N LYS A 239 -10.21 8.60 27.60
CA LYS A 239 -10.07 9.13 28.97
C LYS A 239 -11.06 10.26 29.30
N LYS A 240 -11.55 11.01 28.30
CA LYS A 240 -12.51 12.10 28.50
C LYS A 240 -13.95 11.62 28.59
N VAL A 241 -14.28 10.51 27.92
CA VAL A 241 -15.63 9.92 27.95
C VAL A 241 -15.85 9.06 29.19
N MET A 242 -14.78 8.51 29.77
CA MET A 242 -14.85 7.74 31.02
C MET A 242 -14.90 8.59 32.29
N LYS A 243 -14.86 9.92 32.20
CA LYS A 243 -15.07 10.86 33.30
C LYS A 243 -16.43 11.55 33.19
#